data_d2984dab2863094df37cadf0762d0ef0
#
_entry.id   d2984dab2863094df37cadf0762d0ef0
#
_cell.length_a   1.000
_cell.length_b   1.000
_cell.length_c   1.000
_cell.angle_alpha   90.00
_cell.angle_beta   90.00
_cell.angle_gamma   90.00
#
_symmetry.space_group_name_H-M   'P 1'
#
loop_
_entity.id
_entity.type
_entity.pdbx_description
1 polymer ?
#
loop_
_entity_poly.entity_id
_entity_poly.type
_entity_poly.pdbx_seq_one_letter_code
_entity_poly.pdbx_strand_id
1 'polypeptide(L)'
;MTGTVAHQREDGELVAAIITAADTAEADPTTAAKTVAAAAREVSDMMRNWASHIPWEDLEELDALPADEAARFFAEDYPAVRADLEPMWEPATTAAPAIDPDEDYALDKNAYDFFRPVGANLLRRTEEFHGWVEARRRTETWQYSRVLEAAPGGIATITNDLSKPAQGINFNSQDYLSFNAHPEIREAAVRAMRDFGPHSAGSPMVLGNTRISDELEAVLGELVGLEHVTLFSNGWSAGFGTVTGLVRQEDHILIDRLAHSCLQSGARAATRNITRYAHLDVESVRANLARIRATDPHNGIMVITDGLFSVDADWPDIVALQQVCREHDAILLVDVAHDLGSMGPGGTGVLGMQEMLGEVDLVMGAFSKTFASNGGFVAAKSPAVKQYIKMFAGSHFFSNALSPMQTAVVLKAAQIVRTDEGEALRGRLFAAIHALRDELTARGLTCMGSPSPIVPVLIGNEKLARTVNRLLFDRGVLAFMVEFPVTPTGASRFRLQVQAAHEPEQARQAARIIDGALRDAREYLSSAFGNSF
;
A
#
# COMPACT_ATOMS: atom_id res chain seq x y z
N MET A 1 -5.73 -36.45 8.67
CA MET A 1 -6.39 -36.27 9.99
C MET A 1 -5.45 -36.26 11.19
N THR A 2 -4.16 -36.49 11.07
CA THR A 2 -3.22 -36.52 12.21
C THR A 2 -2.23 -35.35 12.24
N GLY A 3 -2.14 -34.54 11.19
CA GLY A 3 -1.20 -33.41 11.12
C GLY A 3 -1.69 -32.12 11.78
N THR A 4 -2.94 -31.73 11.56
CA THR A 4 -3.47 -30.44 12.01
C THR A 4 -3.70 -30.38 13.52
N VAL A 5 -4.11 -31.49 14.14
CA VAL A 5 -4.29 -31.59 15.61
C VAL A 5 -2.94 -31.67 16.35
N ALA A 6 -1.91 -32.20 15.69
CA ALA A 6 -0.55 -32.22 16.25
C ALA A 6 0.06 -30.81 16.27
N HIS A 7 -0.06 -30.04 15.18
CA HIS A 7 0.44 -28.66 15.11
C HIS A 7 -0.19 -27.75 16.18
N GLN A 8 -1.52 -27.78 16.35
CA GLN A 8 -2.19 -26.96 17.37
C GLN A 8 -1.81 -27.30 18.82
N ARG A 9 -1.39 -28.56 19.11
CA ARG A 9 -0.87 -28.93 20.42
C ARG A 9 0.57 -28.45 20.62
N GLU A 10 1.37 -28.54 19.59
CA GLU A 10 2.76 -28.08 19.60
C GLU A 10 2.85 -26.56 19.78
N ASP A 11 1.98 -25.80 19.14
CA ASP A 11 1.91 -24.33 19.25
C ASP A 11 1.58 -23.85 20.66
N GLY A 12 0.62 -24.51 21.34
CA GLY A 12 0.25 -24.19 22.72
C GLY A 12 1.32 -24.57 23.75
N GLU A 13 2.04 -25.66 23.53
CA GLU A 13 3.15 -26.08 24.38
C GLU A 13 4.36 -25.16 24.20
N LEU A 14 4.56 -24.63 23.00
CA LEU A 14 5.65 -23.74 22.67
C LEU A 14 5.45 -22.35 23.30
N VAL A 15 4.24 -21.77 23.21
CA VAL A 15 3.89 -20.50 23.87
C VAL A 15 4.00 -20.63 25.39
N ALA A 16 3.55 -21.74 25.97
CA ALA A 16 3.70 -22.00 27.40
C ALA A 16 5.19 -22.15 27.82
N ALA A 17 6.03 -22.75 26.98
CA ALA A 17 7.46 -22.86 27.20
C ALA A 17 8.17 -21.50 27.16
N ILE A 18 7.78 -20.61 26.26
CA ILE A 18 8.32 -19.23 26.17
C ILE A 18 7.93 -18.40 27.38
N ILE A 19 6.68 -18.47 27.80
CA ILE A 19 6.21 -17.76 29.01
C ILE A 19 6.96 -18.29 30.24
N THR A 20 7.12 -19.60 30.37
CA THR A 20 7.85 -20.21 31.47
C THR A 20 9.36 -19.88 31.44
N ALA A 21 9.97 -19.80 30.26
CA ALA A 21 11.37 -19.42 30.10
C ALA A 21 11.58 -17.90 30.40
N ALA A 22 10.63 -17.03 30.06
CA ALA A 22 10.68 -15.63 30.44
C ALA A 22 10.58 -15.43 31.96
N ASP A 23 9.72 -16.21 32.64
CA ASP A 23 9.57 -16.18 34.10
C ASP A 23 10.77 -16.77 34.84
N THR A 24 11.54 -17.65 34.19
CA THR A 24 12.76 -18.28 34.77
C THR A 24 14.06 -17.59 34.40
N ALA A 25 14.03 -16.57 33.53
CA ALA A 25 15.20 -15.84 33.04
C ALA A 25 15.99 -15.10 34.15
N GLU A 26 15.35 -14.77 35.27
CA GLU A 26 16.03 -14.22 36.46
C GLU A 26 16.90 -15.24 37.20
N ALA A 27 16.65 -16.55 37.02
CA ALA A 27 17.35 -17.60 37.78
C ALA A 27 18.52 -18.25 37.01
N ASP A 28 18.46 -18.41 35.69
CA ASP A 28 19.55 -18.91 34.82
C ASP A 28 19.49 -18.34 33.40
N PRO A 29 20.16 -17.20 33.15
CA PRO A 29 20.13 -16.52 31.87
C PRO A 29 20.64 -17.34 30.69
N THR A 30 21.54 -18.33 30.93
CA THR A 30 22.16 -19.08 29.82
C THR A 30 21.26 -20.23 29.35
N THR A 31 20.53 -20.87 30.22
CA THR A 31 19.55 -21.91 29.88
C THR A 31 18.28 -21.25 29.32
N ALA A 32 17.84 -20.13 29.88
CA ALA A 32 16.73 -19.36 29.36
C ALA A 32 17.02 -18.87 27.93
N ALA A 33 18.19 -18.32 27.64
CA ALA A 33 18.59 -17.87 26.29
C ALA A 33 18.60 -19.03 25.26
N LYS A 34 19.04 -20.24 25.66
CA LYS A 34 19.02 -21.41 24.75
C LYS A 34 17.61 -21.92 24.48
N THR A 35 16.75 -21.92 25.50
CA THR A 35 15.34 -22.33 25.35
C THR A 35 14.56 -21.32 24.53
N VAL A 36 14.78 -20.00 24.75
CA VAL A 36 14.21 -18.91 23.95
C VAL A 36 14.74 -18.98 22.53
N ALA A 37 16.02 -19.27 22.29
CA ALA A 37 16.60 -19.39 20.96
C ALA A 37 16.08 -20.60 20.17
N ALA A 38 15.82 -21.73 20.83
CA ALA A 38 15.19 -22.92 20.23
C ALA A 38 13.71 -22.64 19.91
N ALA A 39 12.99 -22.09 20.88
CA ALA A 39 11.60 -21.68 20.73
C ALA A 39 11.43 -20.53 19.72
N ALA A 40 12.37 -19.58 19.64
CA ALA A 40 12.34 -18.49 18.66
C ALA A 40 12.51 -18.97 17.21
N ARG A 41 13.19 -20.09 16.95
CA ARG A 41 13.26 -20.67 15.59
C ARG A 41 11.94 -21.33 15.19
N GLU A 42 11.27 -22.05 16.10
CA GLU A 42 9.94 -22.62 15.87
C GLU A 42 8.85 -21.53 15.86
N VAL A 43 8.98 -20.51 16.72
CA VAL A 43 8.14 -19.30 16.73
C VAL A 43 8.41 -18.43 15.51
N SER A 44 9.59 -18.44 14.92
CA SER A 44 9.86 -17.72 13.66
C SER A 44 8.93 -18.17 12.53
N ASP A 45 8.63 -19.45 12.41
CA ASP A 45 7.66 -19.95 11.43
C ASP A 45 6.22 -19.58 11.81
N MET A 46 5.88 -19.59 13.09
CA MET A 46 4.58 -19.17 13.61
C MET A 46 4.44 -17.63 13.58
N MET A 47 5.48 -16.88 13.95
CA MET A 47 5.53 -15.42 13.92
C MET A 47 5.64 -14.86 12.51
N ARG A 48 6.10 -15.61 11.51
CA ARG A 48 5.96 -15.27 10.09
C ARG A 48 4.50 -15.11 9.70
N ASN A 49 3.61 -15.86 10.29
CA ASN A 49 2.17 -15.71 10.13
C ASN A 49 1.58 -14.52 10.92
N TRP A 50 2.31 -13.96 11.88
CA TRP A 50 1.84 -12.91 12.80
C TRP A 50 2.48 -11.55 12.56
N ALA A 51 3.63 -11.50 11.90
CA ALA A 51 4.40 -10.27 11.66
C ALA A 51 3.84 -9.41 10.52
N SER A 52 2.59 -9.18 10.54
CA SER A 52 1.78 -8.59 9.48
C SER A 52 1.93 -7.08 9.29
N HIS A 53 2.66 -6.40 10.16
CA HIS A 53 3.08 -5.01 9.98
C HIS A 53 4.56 -4.90 9.57
N ILE A 54 5.22 -6.02 9.33
CA ILE A 54 6.62 -6.06 8.91
C ILE A 54 6.64 -6.17 7.39
N PRO A 55 7.29 -5.25 6.64
CA PRO A 55 7.53 -5.40 5.22
C PRO A 55 8.18 -6.74 4.89
N TRP A 56 7.91 -7.31 3.74
CA TRP A 56 8.40 -8.62 3.30
C TRP A 56 9.90 -8.79 3.49
N GLU A 57 10.63 -7.71 3.28
CA GLU A 57 12.08 -7.66 3.33
C GLU A 57 12.64 -7.65 4.76
N ASP A 58 11.86 -7.17 5.73
CA ASP A 58 12.27 -7.09 7.13
C ASP A 58 12.19 -8.44 7.83
N LEU A 59 11.33 -9.33 7.35
CA LEU A 59 11.26 -10.72 7.81
C LEU A 59 12.56 -11.50 7.50
N GLU A 60 13.28 -11.14 6.42
CA GLU A 60 14.60 -11.72 6.14
C GLU A 60 15.69 -11.20 7.09
N GLU A 61 15.62 -9.92 7.50
CA GLU A 61 16.55 -9.38 8.48
C GLU A 61 16.34 -9.98 9.87
N LEU A 62 15.08 -10.29 10.23
CA LEU A 62 14.75 -10.98 11.48
C LEU A 62 15.27 -12.42 11.53
N ASP A 63 15.26 -13.13 10.40
CA ASP A 63 15.85 -14.48 10.29
C ASP A 63 17.39 -14.46 10.46
N ALA A 64 18.03 -13.31 10.19
CA ALA A 64 19.47 -13.12 10.30
C ALA A 64 19.91 -12.60 11.69
N LEU A 65 18.97 -12.12 12.52
CA LEU A 65 19.29 -11.59 13.85
C LEU A 65 19.57 -12.71 14.86
N PRO A 66 20.47 -12.48 15.82
CA PRO A 66 20.53 -13.29 17.03
C PRO A 66 19.17 -13.33 17.74
N ALA A 67 18.81 -14.49 18.31
CA ALA A 67 17.49 -14.71 18.90
C ALA A 67 17.08 -13.72 20.00
N ASP A 68 18.07 -13.18 20.74
CA ASP A 68 17.88 -12.17 21.77
C ASP A 68 17.59 -10.76 21.17
N GLU A 69 18.14 -10.45 20.00
CA GLU A 69 17.85 -9.22 19.28
C GLU A 69 16.48 -9.29 18.60
N ALA A 70 16.13 -10.41 18.00
CA ALA A 70 14.79 -10.64 17.45
C ALA A 70 13.72 -10.55 18.54
N ALA A 71 13.96 -11.14 19.74
CA ALA A 71 13.04 -11.07 20.88
C ALA A 71 12.84 -9.63 21.39
N ARG A 72 13.91 -8.80 21.41
CA ARG A 72 13.81 -7.38 21.76
C ARG A 72 13.01 -6.59 20.72
N PHE A 73 13.27 -6.81 19.45
CA PHE A 73 12.53 -6.18 18.35
C PHE A 73 11.02 -6.39 18.51
N PHE A 74 10.59 -7.63 18.78
CA PHE A 74 9.17 -7.92 18.99
C PHE A 74 8.61 -7.34 20.30
N ALA A 75 9.38 -7.30 21.36
CA ALA A 75 8.92 -6.79 22.65
C ALA A 75 8.80 -5.26 22.68
N GLU A 76 9.67 -4.56 21.98
CA GLU A 76 9.74 -3.09 21.98
C GLU A 76 8.87 -2.48 20.87
N ASP A 77 8.83 -3.09 19.68
CA ASP A 77 8.16 -2.54 18.51
C ASP A 77 6.72 -3.04 18.29
N TYR A 78 6.34 -4.19 18.92
CA TYR A 78 5.01 -4.81 18.73
C TYR A 78 4.31 -5.23 20.04
N PRO A 79 4.11 -4.33 21.01
CA PRO A 79 3.47 -4.68 22.28
C PRO A 79 2.00 -5.14 22.13
N ALA A 80 1.32 -4.79 21.05
CA ALA A 80 -0.05 -5.20 20.77
C ALA A 80 -0.18 -6.70 20.42
N VAL A 81 0.87 -7.33 19.89
CA VAL A 81 0.88 -8.77 19.55
C VAL A 81 0.65 -9.64 20.78
N ARG A 82 1.10 -9.21 21.96
CA ARG A 82 0.93 -9.94 23.22
C ARG A 82 -0.52 -9.94 23.73
N ALA A 83 -1.28 -8.88 23.48
CA ALA A 83 -2.67 -8.75 23.94
C ALA A 83 -3.67 -9.57 23.10
N ASP A 84 -3.33 -9.86 21.84
CA ASP A 84 -4.22 -10.56 20.91
C ASP A 84 -4.06 -12.11 20.97
N LEU A 85 -3.04 -12.62 21.67
CA LEU A 85 -2.77 -14.06 21.80
C LEU A 85 -3.69 -14.79 22.80
N GLU A 86 -4.19 -14.09 23.83
CA GLU A 86 -4.99 -14.71 24.91
C GLU A 86 -6.40 -15.18 24.52
N PRO A 87 -7.12 -14.56 23.57
CA PRO A 87 -8.49 -14.95 23.24
C PRO A 87 -8.64 -16.11 22.22
N MET A 88 -7.56 -16.61 21.63
CA MET A 88 -7.66 -17.54 20.47
C MET A 88 -7.76 -19.02 20.83
N TRP A 89 -7.89 -19.38 22.11
CA TRP A 89 -7.90 -20.76 22.55
C TRP A 89 -9.27 -21.23 23.01
N GLU A 90 -10.09 -21.81 22.10
CA GLU A 90 -11.15 -22.78 22.43
C GLU A 90 -11.03 -24.02 21.52
N PRO A 91 -11.01 -25.25 22.07
CA PRO A 91 -10.88 -26.46 21.26
C PRO A 91 -12.18 -26.79 20.51
N ALA A 92 -12.08 -27.00 19.20
CA ALA A 92 -13.20 -27.43 18.33
C ALA A 92 -13.69 -28.84 18.69
N THR A 93 -14.98 -28.99 19.00
CA THR A 93 -15.60 -30.25 19.50
C THR A 93 -16.49 -30.99 18.49
N THR A 94 -16.48 -30.68 17.18
CA THR A 94 -17.28 -31.41 16.18
C THR A 94 -16.48 -31.73 14.93
N ALA A 95 -16.67 -32.97 14.38
CA ALA A 95 -16.07 -33.39 13.12
C ALA A 95 -16.62 -32.51 11.98
N ALA A 96 -15.73 -31.75 11.31
CA ALA A 96 -16.08 -30.95 10.16
C ALA A 96 -16.51 -31.84 8.97
N PRO A 97 -17.44 -31.37 8.10
CA PRO A 97 -17.75 -32.04 6.86
C PRO A 97 -16.51 -32.15 5.97
N ALA A 98 -16.45 -33.17 5.11
CA ALA A 98 -15.31 -33.37 4.21
C ALA A 98 -15.23 -32.19 3.22
N ILE A 99 -14.16 -31.42 3.30
CA ILE A 99 -13.87 -30.26 2.45
C ILE A 99 -13.14 -30.76 1.20
N ASP A 100 -13.38 -30.09 0.05
CA ASP A 100 -12.54 -30.28 -1.12
C ASP A 100 -11.08 -29.89 -0.78
N PRO A 101 -10.10 -30.80 -0.92
CA PRO A 101 -8.71 -30.50 -0.60
C PRO A 101 -8.14 -29.32 -1.39
N ASP A 102 -8.63 -29.08 -2.62
CA ASP A 102 -8.23 -27.92 -3.43
C ASP A 102 -8.76 -26.62 -2.85
N GLU A 103 -9.98 -26.62 -2.28
CA GLU A 103 -10.56 -25.42 -1.67
C GLU A 103 -9.86 -25.05 -0.36
N ASP A 104 -9.53 -26.01 0.47
CA ASP A 104 -8.76 -25.78 1.70
C ASP A 104 -7.37 -25.21 1.36
N TYR A 105 -6.64 -25.83 0.44
CA TYR A 105 -5.33 -25.35 -0.01
C TYR A 105 -5.40 -23.94 -0.61
N ALA A 106 -6.43 -23.62 -1.40
CA ALA A 106 -6.62 -22.30 -2.00
C ALA A 106 -6.92 -21.21 -0.95
N LEU A 107 -7.58 -21.56 0.14
CA LEU A 107 -8.00 -20.64 1.18
C LEU A 107 -6.98 -20.47 2.32
N ASP A 108 -6.14 -21.47 2.60
CA ASP A 108 -5.21 -21.47 3.72
C ASP A 108 -3.90 -20.72 3.47
N LYS A 109 -3.30 -20.90 2.31
CA LYS A 109 -2.02 -20.29 1.96
C LYS A 109 -2.15 -18.81 1.63
N ASN A 110 -1.04 -18.04 1.76
CA ASN A 110 -0.94 -16.65 1.35
C ASN A 110 0.27 -16.45 0.40
N ALA A 111 0.38 -15.28 -0.22
CA ALA A 111 1.43 -15.00 -1.19
C ALA A 111 2.84 -15.06 -0.57
N TYR A 112 2.97 -14.79 0.73
CA TYR A 112 4.27 -14.80 1.41
C TYR A 112 4.81 -16.23 1.58
N ASP A 113 3.96 -17.25 1.70
CA ASP A 113 4.39 -18.66 1.78
C ASP A 113 5.23 -19.07 0.54
N PHE A 114 5.10 -18.34 -0.56
CA PHE A 114 5.80 -18.57 -1.82
C PHE A 114 6.84 -17.50 -2.14
N PHE A 115 7.07 -16.56 -1.22
CA PHE A 115 8.05 -15.49 -1.44
C PHE A 115 9.48 -16.03 -1.29
N ARG A 116 10.32 -15.86 -2.32
CA ARG A 116 11.71 -16.31 -2.35
C ARG A 116 11.94 -17.78 -1.93
N PRO A 117 11.23 -18.74 -2.54
CA PRO A 117 11.32 -20.13 -2.14
C PRO A 117 12.73 -20.68 -2.32
N VAL A 118 13.15 -21.59 -1.43
CA VAL A 118 14.48 -22.22 -1.46
C VAL A 118 14.60 -23.19 -2.65
N GLY A 119 15.76 -23.25 -3.28
CA GLY A 119 16.05 -24.20 -4.37
C GLY A 119 17.14 -23.69 -5.32
N ALA A 120 17.98 -24.59 -5.81
CA ALA A 120 19.11 -24.27 -6.69
C ALA A 120 18.67 -23.73 -8.07
N ASN A 121 17.50 -24.12 -8.55
CA ASN A 121 16.98 -23.69 -9.85
C ASN A 121 15.93 -22.57 -9.65
N LEU A 122 16.31 -21.35 -10.04
CA LEU A 122 15.47 -20.15 -9.90
C LEU A 122 14.08 -20.26 -10.56
N LEU A 123 13.98 -20.99 -11.67
CA LEU A 123 12.72 -21.13 -12.39
C LEU A 123 11.84 -22.22 -11.77
N ARG A 124 12.41 -23.38 -11.47
CA ARG A 124 11.65 -24.51 -10.93
C ARG A 124 11.00 -24.19 -9.57
N ARG A 125 11.66 -23.44 -8.72
CA ARG A 125 11.12 -23.10 -7.40
C ARG A 125 9.87 -22.18 -7.44
N THR A 126 9.47 -21.69 -8.63
CA THR A 126 8.20 -20.96 -8.82
C THR A 126 6.99 -21.88 -9.04
N GLU A 127 7.20 -23.18 -9.24
CA GLU A 127 6.13 -24.13 -9.62
C GLU A 127 5.09 -24.30 -8.48
N GLU A 128 5.52 -24.27 -7.22
CA GLU A 128 4.60 -24.40 -6.09
C GLU A 128 3.63 -23.20 -6.03
N PHE A 129 4.14 -21.97 -6.23
CA PHE A 129 3.28 -20.79 -6.35
C PHE A 129 2.27 -20.93 -7.48
N HIS A 130 2.70 -21.43 -8.64
CA HIS A 130 1.79 -21.68 -9.75
C HIS A 130 0.70 -22.69 -9.37
N GLY A 131 1.05 -23.77 -8.67
CA GLY A 131 0.08 -24.75 -8.17
C GLY A 131 -0.99 -24.13 -7.26
N TRP A 132 -0.60 -23.23 -6.38
CA TRP A 132 -1.54 -22.48 -5.54
C TRP A 132 -2.42 -21.51 -6.34
N VAL A 133 -1.86 -20.79 -7.32
CA VAL A 133 -2.65 -19.94 -8.21
C VAL A 133 -3.72 -20.75 -8.95
N GLU A 134 -3.36 -21.94 -9.48
CA GLU A 134 -4.32 -22.82 -10.16
C GLU A 134 -5.43 -23.36 -9.22
N ALA A 135 -5.10 -23.67 -7.97
CA ALA A 135 -6.10 -24.02 -6.97
C ALA A 135 -7.07 -22.84 -6.71
N ARG A 136 -6.56 -21.63 -6.54
CA ARG A 136 -7.38 -20.42 -6.38
C ARG A 136 -8.22 -20.09 -7.62
N ARG A 137 -7.72 -20.40 -8.80
CA ARG A 137 -8.48 -20.27 -10.06
C ARG A 137 -9.64 -21.25 -10.10
N ARG A 138 -9.41 -22.54 -9.82
CA ARG A 138 -10.47 -23.56 -9.79
C ARG A 138 -11.58 -23.22 -8.79
N THR A 139 -11.24 -22.63 -7.66
CA THR A 139 -12.19 -22.20 -6.62
C THR A 139 -12.74 -20.79 -6.84
N GLU A 140 -12.39 -20.13 -7.94
CA GLU A 140 -12.77 -18.74 -8.28
C GLU A 140 -12.36 -17.69 -7.20
N THR A 141 -11.35 -18.00 -6.38
CA THR A 141 -10.84 -17.09 -5.34
C THR A 141 -9.62 -16.26 -5.77
N TRP A 142 -9.11 -16.46 -7.00
CA TRP A 142 -8.05 -15.65 -7.58
C TRP A 142 -8.60 -14.31 -8.06
N GLN A 143 -8.15 -13.22 -7.46
CA GLN A 143 -8.68 -11.87 -7.73
C GLN A 143 -7.82 -11.03 -8.68
N TYR A 144 -6.64 -11.52 -9.02
CA TYR A 144 -5.65 -10.78 -9.82
C TYR A 144 -5.83 -11.03 -11.33
N SER A 145 -5.10 -10.23 -12.14
CA SER A 145 -5.03 -10.41 -13.60
C SER A 145 -6.39 -10.24 -14.31
N ARG A 146 -7.29 -9.42 -13.77
CA ARG A 146 -8.55 -9.05 -14.43
C ARG A 146 -8.30 -8.09 -15.58
N VAL A 147 -9.01 -8.26 -16.68
CA VAL A 147 -8.87 -7.47 -17.92
C VAL A 147 -10.04 -6.51 -18.05
N LEU A 148 -9.76 -5.23 -18.29
CA LEU A 148 -10.77 -4.23 -18.64
C LEU A 148 -11.15 -4.37 -20.11
N GLU A 149 -12.43 -4.47 -20.42
CA GLU A 149 -12.96 -4.57 -21.79
C GLU A 149 -13.21 -3.18 -22.42
N ALA A 150 -13.21 -2.12 -21.61
CA ALA A 150 -13.44 -0.75 -22.04
C ALA A 150 -12.74 0.23 -21.09
N ALA A 151 -12.84 1.53 -21.36
CA ALA A 151 -12.33 2.57 -20.46
C ALA A 151 -12.97 2.43 -19.07
N PRO A 152 -12.18 2.60 -17.98
CA PRO A 152 -12.70 2.51 -16.63
C PRO A 152 -13.73 3.62 -16.37
N GLY A 153 -14.71 3.30 -15.52
CA GLY A 153 -15.75 4.22 -15.07
C GLY A 153 -16.38 3.70 -13.78
N GLY A 154 -17.41 4.37 -13.27
CA GLY A 154 -18.13 3.95 -12.06
C GLY A 154 -18.78 2.57 -12.19
N ILE A 155 -19.13 2.17 -13.42
CA ILE A 155 -19.44 0.79 -13.82
C ILE A 155 -18.37 0.34 -14.80
N ALA A 156 -17.85 -0.86 -14.64
CA ALA A 156 -16.88 -1.44 -15.56
C ALA A 156 -17.30 -2.85 -16.01
N THR A 157 -16.93 -3.19 -17.25
CA THR A 157 -16.97 -4.56 -17.77
C THR A 157 -15.54 -5.09 -17.76
N ILE A 158 -15.38 -6.23 -17.12
CA ILE A 158 -14.09 -6.91 -16.99
C ILE A 158 -14.22 -8.39 -17.34
N THR A 159 -13.10 -8.99 -17.67
CA THR A 159 -12.97 -10.45 -17.79
C THR A 159 -11.91 -10.92 -16.79
N ASN A 160 -12.21 -11.95 -16.00
CA ASN A 160 -11.21 -12.56 -15.14
C ASN A 160 -10.25 -13.44 -15.97
N ASP A 161 -9.20 -13.94 -15.35
CA ASP A 161 -8.19 -14.77 -16.01
C ASP A 161 -8.67 -16.20 -16.39
N LEU A 162 -9.90 -16.57 -16.01
CA LEU A 162 -10.64 -17.75 -16.51
C LEU A 162 -11.59 -17.42 -17.69
N SER A 163 -11.48 -16.22 -18.26
CA SER A 163 -12.34 -15.71 -19.32
C SER A 163 -13.83 -15.58 -18.92
N LYS A 164 -14.13 -15.50 -17.62
CA LYS A 164 -15.48 -15.23 -17.10
C LYS A 164 -15.72 -13.71 -17.11
N PRO A 165 -16.67 -13.21 -17.92
CA PRO A 165 -17.00 -11.80 -17.94
C PRO A 165 -17.82 -11.40 -16.71
N ALA A 166 -17.66 -10.17 -16.26
CA ALA A 166 -18.51 -9.54 -15.25
C ALA A 166 -18.68 -8.06 -15.54
N GLN A 167 -19.83 -7.52 -15.17
CA GLN A 167 -20.07 -6.08 -15.14
C GLN A 167 -20.52 -5.69 -13.74
N GLY A 168 -19.97 -4.61 -13.22
CA GLY A 168 -20.31 -4.19 -11.87
C GLY A 168 -19.85 -2.80 -11.50
N ILE A 169 -20.25 -2.37 -10.30
CA ILE A 169 -19.80 -1.12 -9.67
C ILE A 169 -18.30 -1.25 -9.41
N ASN A 170 -17.52 -0.34 -9.97
CA ASN A 170 -16.06 -0.46 -10.09
C ASN A 170 -15.32 0.29 -8.99
N PHE A 171 -14.90 -0.43 -7.95
CA PHE A 171 -14.00 0.07 -6.90
C PHE A 171 -12.54 -0.37 -7.08
N ASN A 172 -12.16 -0.90 -8.24
CA ASN A 172 -10.79 -1.34 -8.52
C ASN A 172 -9.94 -0.27 -9.22
N SER A 173 -10.56 0.68 -9.90
CA SER A 173 -9.85 1.72 -10.64
C SER A 173 -9.56 2.93 -9.76
N GLN A 174 -8.33 3.45 -9.86
CA GLN A 174 -7.86 4.62 -9.09
C GLN A 174 -8.12 5.95 -9.82
N ASP A 175 -9.09 6.00 -10.72
CA ASP A 175 -9.47 7.19 -11.47
C ASP A 175 -10.41 8.09 -10.64
N TYR A 176 -9.90 8.63 -9.53
CA TYR A 176 -10.70 9.29 -8.50
C TYR A 176 -11.63 10.39 -9.03
N LEU A 177 -11.19 11.19 -9.98
CA LEU A 177 -12.02 12.23 -10.62
C LEU A 177 -12.66 11.77 -11.95
N SER A 178 -12.53 10.49 -12.31
CA SER A 178 -13.09 9.92 -13.54
C SER A 178 -12.58 10.57 -14.84
N PHE A 179 -11.33 10.95 -14.84
CA PHE A 179 -10.69 11.68 -15.95
C PHE A 179 -10.43 10.82 -17.19
N ASN A 180 -10.39 9.49 -17.05
CA ASN A 180 -10.24 8.60 -18.22
C ASN A 180 -11.37 8.73 -19.24
N ALA A 181 -12.56 9.15 -18.80
CA ALA A 181 -13.71 9.41 -19.69
C ALA A 181 -13.82 10.86 -20.16
N HIS A 182 -12.99 11.78 -19.63
CA HIS A 182 -13.13 13.22 -19.86
C HIS A 182 -12.79 13.61 -21.31
N PRO A 183 -13.71 14.31 -22.05
CA PRO A 183 -13.53 14.58 -23.47
C PRO A 183 -12.34 15.49 -23.78
N GLU A 184 -12.12 16.53 -22.99
CA GLU A 184 -11.01 17.47 -23.21
C GLU A 184 -9.63 16.83 -22.94
N ILE A 185 -9.55 15.88 -21.99
CA ILE A 185 -8.33 15.13 -21.70
C ILE A 185 -7.99 14.20 -22.86
N ARG A 186 -8.99 13.50 -23.40
CA ARG A 186 -8.83 12.67 -24.60
C ARG A 186 -8.38 13.48 -25.81
N GLU A 187 -8.98 14.64 -26.03
CA GLU A 187 -8.59 15.53 -27.14
C GLU A 187 -7.17 16.08 -26.96
N ALA A 188 -6.74 16.40 -25.72
CA ALA A 188 -5.38 16.81 -25.44
C ALA A 188 -4.36 15.70 -25.80
N ALA A 189 -4.67 14.44 -25.48
CA ALA A 189 -3.86 13.28 -25.85
C ALA A 189 -3.74 13.14 -27.37
N VAL A 190 -4.87 13.27 -28.10
CA VAL A 190 -4.89 13.16 -29.58
C VAL A 190 -4.08 14.27 -30.22
N ARG A 191 -4.20 15.52 -29.74
CA ARG A 191 -3.39 16.65 -30.23
C ARG A 191 -1.91 16.43 -30.02
N ALA A 192 -1.51 16.05 -28.80
CA ALA A 192 -0.10 15.79 -28.51
C ALA A 192 0.49 14.67 -29.37
N MET A 193 -0.30 13.62 -29.66
CA MET A 193 0.11 12.55 -30.55
C MET A 193 0.31 13.02 -31.99
N ARG A 194 -0.51 13.96 -32.49
CA ARG A 194 -0.34 14.56 -33.83
C ARG A 194 0.88 15.47 -33.90
N ASP A 195 1.12 16.27 -32.85
CA ASP A 195 2.14 17.32 -32.87
C ASP A 195 3.55 16.78 -32.55
N PHE A 196 3.68 15.79 -31.68
CA PHE A 196 4.94 15.27 -31.16
C PHE A 196 5.17 13.78 -31.46
N GLY A 197 4.17 13.07 -32.00
CA GLY A 197 4.21 11.62 -32.16
C GLY A 197 3.93 10.86 -30.85
N PRO A 198 3.94 9.51 -30.91
CA PRO A 198 3.59 8.66 -29.76
C PRO A 198 4.67 8.63 -28.67
N HIS A 199 5.93 8.96 -29.01
CA HIS A 199 7.08 8.86 -28.14
C HIS A 199 8.17 9.85 -28.50
N SER A 200 8.85 10.42 -27.51
CA SER A 200 9.95 11.40 -27.74
C SER A 200 11.32 10.74 -28.03
N ALA A 201 11.40 9.41 -27.93
CA ALA A 201 12.57 8.58 -28.26
C ALA A 201 13.88 8.96 -27.54
N GLY A 202 13.78 9.55 -26.34
CA GLY A 202 14.96 9.98 -25.60
C GLY A 202 14.79 10.03 -24.09
N SER A 203 15.93 10.00 -23.40
CA SER A 203 15.99 10.31 -21.98
C SER A 203 15.59 11.78 -21.73
N PRO A 204 14.87 12.09 -20.64
CA PRO A 204 14.53 13.47 -20.29
C PRO A 204 15.77 14.34 -20.04
N MET A 205 16.91 13.72 -19.75
CA MET A 205 18.19 14.41 -19.56
C MET A 205 18.87 14.83 -20.86
N VAL A 206 18.50 14.21 -22.00
CA VAL A 206 19.14 14.46 -23.30
C VAL A 206 18.20 15.21 -24.24
N LEU A 207 17.21 14.53 -24.84
CA LEU A 207 16.28 15.11 -25.81
C LEU A 207 14.86 14.52 -25.68
N GLY A 208 14.53 13.95 -24.52
CA GLY A 208 13.24 13.29 -24.32
C GLY A 208 12.10 14.23 -23.92
N ASN A 209 12.39 15.37 -23.29
CA ASN A 209 11.37 16.34 -22.90
C ASN A 209 10.82 17.12 -24.10
N THR A 210 9.56 17.52 -23.98
CA THR A 210 8.87 18.37 -24.96
C THR A 210 8.44 19.66 -24.29
N ARG A 211 7.99 20.67 -25.06
CA ARG A 211 7.44 21.91 -24.49
C ARG A 211 6.30 21.65 -23.49
N ILE A 212 5.43 20.66 -23.76
CA ILE A 212 4.36 20.31 -22.83
C ILE A 212 4.89 19.69 -21.52
N SER A 213 6.11 19.15 -21.51
CA SER A 213 6.76 18.72 -20.26
C SER A 213 7.10 19.91 -19.37
N ASP A 214 7.63 20.99 -19.96
CA ASP A 214 7.95 22.22 -19.22
C ASP A 214 6.68 22.91 -18.70
N GLU A 215 5.61 22.93 -19.51
CA GLU A 215 4.31 23.45 -19.09
C GLU A 215 3.72 22.65 -17.93
N LEU A 216 3.86 21.31 -17.97
CA LEU A 216 3.41 20.41 -16.89
C LEU A 216 4.22 20.65 -15.61
N GLU A 217 5.56 20.75 -15.71
CA GLU A 217 6.41 21.05 -14.56
C GLU A 217 5.96 22.36 -13.86
N ALA A 218 5.65 23.39 -14.62
CA ALA A 218 5.17 24.67 -14.08
C ALA A 218 3.81 24.53 -13.36
N VAL A 219 2.83 23.87 -13.99
CA VAL A 219 1.49 23.67 -13.41
C VAL A 219 1.54 22.84 -12.13
N LEU A 220 2.38 21.79 -12.10
CA LEU A 220 2.57 20.97 -10.90
C LEU A 220 3.26 21.76 -9.78
N GLY A 221 4.26 22.58 -10.14
CA GLY A 221 4.92 23.46 -9.19
C GLY A 221 3.95 24.41 -8.48
N GLU A 222 3.03 25.01 -9.24
CA GLU A 222 1.96 25.84 -8.67
C GLU A 222 0.99 25.04 -7.79
N LEU A 223 0.67 23.79 -8.18
CA LEU A 223 -0.27 22.94 -7.44
C LEU A 223 0.26 22.50 -6.08
N VAL A 224 1.57 22.25 -5.96
CA VAL A 224 2.20 21.81 -4.69
C VAL A 224 2.96 22.93 -3.98
N GLY A 225 3.06 24.12 -4.56
CA GLY A 225 3.77 25.28 -4.00
C GLY A 225 5.30 25.16 -4.06
N LEU A 226 5.85 24.30 -4.91
CA LEU A 226 7.30 24.07 -5.06
C LEU A 226 7.72 24.24 -6.51
N GLU A 227 8.50 25.26 -6.81
CA GLU A 227 8.76 25.71 -8.20
C GLU A 227 9.52 24.70 -9.06
N HIS A 228 10.40 23.89 -8.48
CA HIS A 228 11.35 23.08 -9.23
C HIS A 228 10.92 21.63 -9.33
N VAL A 229 10.15 21.30 -10.37
CA VAL A 229 9.58 19.97 -10.63
C VAL A 229 10.44 19.18 -11.62
N THR A 230 10.57 17.88 -11.39
CA THR A 230 11.19 16.89 -12.29
C THR A 230 10.19 15.79 -12.59
N LEU A 231 9.94 15.51 -13.89
CA LEU A 231 9.02 14.46 -14.33
C LEU A 231 9.74 13.12 -14.47
N PHE A 232 9.03 12.04 -14.17
CA PHE A 232 9.47 10.65 -14.32
C PHE A 232 8.48 9.84 -15.15
N SER A 233 8.95 8.75 -15.76
CA SER A 233 8.10 7.88 -16.59
C SER A 233 7.00 7.14 -15.80
N ASN A 234 7.15 6.99 -14.51
CA ASN A 234 6.13 6.46 -13.59
C ASN A 234 6.40 6.90 -12.14
N GLY A 235 5.38 6.77 -11.27
CA GLY A 235 5.46 7.17 -9.86
C GLY A 235 6.47 6.34 -9.06
N TRP A 236 6.57 5.04 -9.35
CA TRP A 236 7.55 4.18 -8.67
C TRP A 236 8.98 4.67 -8.90
N SER A 237 9.31 5.02 -10.15
CA SER A 237 10.61 5.58 -10.52
C SER A 237 10.88 6.95 -9.87
N ALA A 238 9.83 7.76 -9.67
CA ALA A 238 9.96 9.05 -8.99
C ALA A 238 10.37 8.86 -7.52
N GLY A 239 9.64 8.04 -6.76
CA GLY A 239 9.96 7.77 -5.35
C GLY A 239 11.31 7.08 -5.19
N PHE A 240 11.54 5.96 -5.87
CA PHE A 240 12.81 5.23 -5.84
C PHE A 240 13.99 6.12 -6.23
N GLY A 241 13.86 6.84 -7.36
CA GLY A 241 14.93 7.68 -7.90
C GLY A 241 15.27 8.89 -7.03
N THR A 242 14.27 9.47 -6.36
CA THR A 242 14.50 10.59 -5.43
C THR A 242 15.36 10.15 -4.26
N VAL A 243 14.99 9.05 -3.64
CA VAL A 243 15.71 8.52 -2.48
C VAL A 243 17.13 8.09 -2.89
N THR A 244 17.28 7.26 -3.93
CA THR A 244 18.60 6.76 -4.37
C THR A 244 19.47 7.83 -5.00
N GLY A 245 18.90 8.91 -5.51
CA GLY A 245 19.65 10.03 -6.09
C GLY A 245 20.18 11.02 -5.06
N LEU A 246 19.52 11.18 -3.91
CA LEU A 246 19.88 12.16 -2.91
C LEU A 246 20.63 11.58 -1.71
N VAL A 247 20.28 10.35 -1.29
CA VAL A 247 20.80 9.73 -0.07
C VAL A 247 22.05 8.92 -0.39
N ARG A 248 23.13 9.12 0.39
CA ARG A 248 24.37 8.36 0.33
C ARG A 248 24.31 7.16 1.30
N GLN A 249 25.28 6.25 1.17
CA GLN A 249 25.35 5.05 2.04
C GLN A 249 25.54 5.38 3.53
N GLU A 250 26.15 6.52 3.85
CA GLU A 250 26.41 6.98 5.22
C GLU A 250 25.24 7.77 5.81
N ASP A 251 24.33 8.29 4.97
CA ASP A 251 23.18 9.07 5.41
C ASP A 251 22.10 8.17 6.05
N HIS A 252 21.19 8.78 6.78
CA HIS A 252 20.12 8.11 7.50
C HIS A 252 18.76 8.33 6.84
N ILE A 253 17.91 7.31 6.90
CA ILE A 253 16.51 7.40 6.49
C ILE A 253 15.63 7.02 7.69
N LEU A 254 14.69 7.90 8.04
CA LEU A 254 13.54 7.58 8.88
C LEU A 254 12.32 7.46 8.00
N ILE A 255 11.69 6.31 7.95
CA ILE A 255 10.55 6.05 7.08
C ILE A 255 9.37 5.52 7.87
N ASP A 256 8.16 6.04 7.59
CA ASP A 256 6.95 5.43 8.14
C ASP A 256 6.88 3.96 7.72
N ARG A 257 6.61 3.08 8.67
CA ARG A 257 6.56 1.63 8.41
C ARG A 257 5.55 1.23 7.33
N LEU A 258 4.52 2.06 7.09
CA LEU A 258 3.51 1.85 6.05
C LEU A 258 3.72 2.68 4.79
N ALA A 259 4.82 3.42 4.67
CA ALA A 259 5.14 4.19 3.47
C ALA A 259 5.21 3.28 2.23
N HIS A 260 4.86 3.86 1.08
CA HIS A 260 4.74 3.12 -0.18
C HIS A 260 6.02 2.35 -0.55
N SER A 261 5.86 1.16 -1.14
CA SER A 261 6.95 0.22 -1.44
C SER A 261 8.06 0.80 -2.31
N CYS A 262 7.80 1.78 -3.17
CA CYS A 262 8.86 2.44 -3.96
C CYS A 262 9.84 3.22 -3.07
N LEU A 263 9.34 3.84 -1.98
CA LEU A 263 10.13 4.56 -1.00
C LEU A 263 10.90 3.61 -0.09
N GLN A 264 10.26 2.53 0.36
CA GLN A 264 10.92 1.45 1.11
C GLN A 264 12.06 0.83 0.28
N SER A 265 11.81 0.52 -0.98
CA SER A 265 12.82 -0.05 -1.88
C SER A 265 13.94 0.94 -2.21
N GLY A 266 13.61 2.22 -2.36
CA GLY A 266 14.59 3.30 -2.52
C GLY A 266 15.48 3.43 -1.29
N ALA A 267 14.90 3.39 -0.09
CA ALA A 267 15.64 3.43 1.17
C ALA A 267 16.66 2.29 1.27
N ARG A 268 16.23 1.05 1.05
CA ARG A 268 17.13 -0.12 1.06
C ARG A 268 18.24 -0.07 0.01
N ALA A 269 17.95 0.51 -1.15
CA ALA A 269 18.95 0.65 -2.21
C ALA A 269 19.96 1.76 -1.93
N ALA A 270 19.59 2.79 -1.17
CA ALA A 270 20.43 3.96 -0.89
C ALA A 270 21.37 3.75 0.29
N THR A 271 20.88 3.24 1.43
CA THR A 271 21.65 3.12 2.67
C THR A 271 21.24 1.90 3.48
N ARG A 272 22.08 1.51 4.45
CA ARG A 272 21.73 0.53 5.50
C ARG A 272 21.23 1.22 6.78
N ASN A 273 21.39 2.53 6.90
CA ASN A 273 21.00 3.31 8.09
C ASN A 273 19.51 3.69 8.01
N ILE A 274 18.65 2.68 8.01
CA ILE A 274 17.19 2.86 7.90
C ILE A 274 16.58 2.62 9.28
N THR A 275 15.76 3.57 9.74
CA THR A 275 14.93 3.44 10.93
C THR A 275 13.47 3.57 10.51
N ARG A 276 12.67 2.54 10.78
CA ARG A 276 11.22 2.60 10.60
C ARG A 276 10.59 3.16 11.86
N TYR A 277 9.81 4.20 11.71
CA TYR A 277 9.07 4.75 12.85
C TYR A 277 7.62 4.25 12.87
N ALA A 278 7.04 4.23 14.07
CA ALA A 278 5.66 3.83 14.27
C ALA A 278 4.71 4.70 13.44
N HIS A 279 3.73 4.06 12.80
CA HIS A 279 2.81 4.71 11.87
C HIS A 279 2.15 5.95 12.48
N LEU A 280 2.24 7.10 11.79
CA LEU A 280 1.71 8.42 12.16
C LEU A 280 2.28 9.00 13.48
N ASP A 281 3.33 8.40 14.07
CA ASP A 281 3.87 8.79 15.36
C ASP A 281 5.01 9.82 15.22
N VAL A 282 4.67 11.10 15.38
CA VAL A 282 5.61 12.22 15.35
C VAL A 282 6.63 12.16 16.49
N GLU A 283 6.24 11.68 17.67
CA GLU A 283 7.15 11.59 18.82
C GLU A 283 8.18 10.47 18.62
N SER A 284 7.80 9.37 17.97
CA SER A 284 8.75 8.35 17.49
C SER A 284 9.79 8.97 16.54
N VAL A 285 9.36 9.82 15.58
CA VAL A 285 10.27 10.54 14.69
C VAL A 285 11.22 11.45 15.48
N ARG A 286 10.69 12.26 16.40
CA ARG A 286 11.47 13.18 17.26
C ARG A 286 12.56 12.42 18.05
N ALA A 287 12.18 11.34 18.71
CA ALA A 287 13.09 10.54 19.52
C ALA A 287 14.22 9.93 18.66
N ASN A 288 13.87 9.39 17.49
CA ASN A 288 14.84 8.80 16.57
C ASN A 288 15.79 9.86 15.98
N LEU A 289 15.29 11.02 15.57
CA LEU A 289 16.12 12.12 15.07
C LEU A 289 17.11 12.62 16.14
N ALA A 290 16.65 12.81 17.38
CA ALA A 290 17.51 13.18 18.49
C ALA A 290 18.60 12.13 18.75
N ARG A 291 18.26 10.85 18.72
CA ARG A 291 19.21 9.74 18.89
C ARG A 291 20.25 9.71 17.76
N ILE A 292 19.85 9.85 16.51
CA ILE A 292 20.77 9.87 15.37
C ILE A 292 21.70 11.06 15.48
N ARG A 293 21.21 12.28 15.70
CA ARG A 293 22.06 13.49 15.82
C ARG A 293 23.03 13.45 16.99
N ALA A 294 22.68 12.75 18.07
CA ALA A 294 23.59 12.57 19.21
C ALA A 294 24.80 11.68 18.87
N THR A 295 24.66 10.75 17.93
CA THR A 295 25.70 9.80 17.53
C THR A 295 26.35 10.16 16.19
N ASP A 296 25.62 10.79 15.29
CA ASP A 296 26.06 11.19 13.96
C ASP A 296 25.58 12.61 13.61
N PRO A 297 26.36 13.66 13.94
CA PRO A 297 25.99 15.04 13.65
C PRO A 297 26.28 15.48 12.21
N HIS A 298 26.92 14.64 11.36
CA HIS A 298 27.50 15.08 10.09
C HIS A 298 26.76 14.54 8.85
N ASN A 299 26.15 13.37 8.92
CA ASN A 299 25.46 12.77 7.79
C ASN A 299 24.03 13.29 7.63
N GLY A 300 23.51 13.26 6.40
CA GLY A 300 22.15 13.71 6.10
C GLY A 300 21.09 12.78 6.73
N ILE A 301 19.91 13.32 6.97
CA ILE A 301 18.75 12.53 7.41
C ILE A 301 17.56 12.89 6.53
N MET A 302 16.92 11.87 5.94
CA MET A 302 15.67 12.02 5.21
C MET A 302 14.55 11.33 5.99
N VAL A 303 13.50 12.08 6.31
CA VAL A 303 12.24 11.56 6.87
C VAL A 303 11.25 11.37 5.73
N ILE A 304 10.57 10.22 5.69
CA ILE A 304 9.69 9.85 4.59
C ILE A 304 8.30 9.47 5.12
N THR A 305 7.25 10.03 4.51
CA THR A 305 5.85 9.73 4.80
C THR A 305 4.98 9.81 3.55
N ASP A 306 3.80 9.21 3.59
CA ASP A 306 2.76 9.41 2.59
C ASP A 306 1.80 10.53 3.07
N GLY A 307 1.29 11.34 2.15
CA GLY A 307 0.25 12.34 2.42
C GLY A 307 -1.10 11.67 2.70
N LEU A 308 -1.43 10.62 1.93
CA LEU A 308 -2.57 9.73 2.19
C LEU A 308 -2.08 8.28 2.05
N PHE A 309 -2.10 7.52 3.13
CA PHE A 309 -1.69 6.12 3.12
C PHE A 309 -2.66 5.23 2.32
N SER A 310 -2.09 4.45 1.44
CA SER A 310 -2.83 3.75 0.39
C SER A 310 -3.71 2.58 0.86
N VAL A 311 -3.47 2.05 2.04
CA VAL A 311 -4.16 0.87 2.60
C VAL A 311 -5.10 1.25 3.73
N ASP A 312 -4.65 2.10 4.66
CA ASP A 312 -5.40 2.50 5.85
C ASP A 312 -6.22 3.79 5.66
N ALA A 313 -5.95 4.55 4.59
CA ALA A 313 -6.69 5.76 4.21
C ALA A 313 -6.66 6.84 5.30
N ASP A 314 -5.52 7.02 5.93
CA ASP A 314 -5.21 8.02 6.92
C ASP A 314 -4.01 8.88 6.48
N TRP A 315 -3.66 9.89 7.28
CA TRP A 315 -2.58 10.82 6.96
C TRP A 315 -1.93 11.39 8.21
N PRO A 316 -0.62 11.74 8.13
CA PRO A 316 0.13 12.27 9.25
C PRO A 316 -0.17 13.74 9.53
N ASP A 317 0.25 14.21 10.70
CA ASP A 317 0.44 15.63 11.00
C ASP A 317 1.75 16.12 10.33
N ILE A 318 1.60 16.61 9.08
CA ILE A 318 2.73 17.08 8.26
C ILE A 318 3.36 18.33 8.86
N VAL A 319 2.56 19.18 9.54
CA VAL A 319 3.05 20.40 10.22
C VAL A 319 4.04 20.00 11.30
N ALA A 320 3.64 19.08 12.18
CA ALA A 320 4.49 18.60 13.26
C ALA A 320 5.73 17.86 12.74
N LEU A 321 5.58 17.00 11.71
CA LEU A 321 6.71 16.30 11.09
C LEU A 321 7.73 17.26 10.50
N GLN A 322 7.30 18.27 9.74
CA GLN A 322 8.21 19.26 9.15
C GLN A 322 8.92 20.09 10.22
N GLN A 323 8.20 20.44 11.29
CA GLN A 323 8.80 21.15 12.42
C GLN A 323 9.91 20.32 13.08
N VAL A 324 9.62 19.04 13.38
CA VAL A 324 10.60 18.12 13.99
C VAL A 324 11.81 17.92 13.07
N CYS A 325 11.62 17.82 11.76
CA CYS A 325 12.71 17.73 10.79
C CYS A 325 13.61 18.97 10.85
N ARG A 326 13.02 20.17 10.87
CA ARG A 326 13.78 21.43 10.98
C ARG A 326 14.58 21.53 12.29
N GLU A 327 14.03 21.08 13.42
CA GLU A 327 14.71 21.06 14.74
C GLU A 327 15.99 20.20 14.74
N HIS A 328 16.07 19.21 13.84
CA HIS A 328 17.16 18.25 13.78
C HIS A 328 17.98 18.31 12.48
N ASP A 329 17.84 19.36 11.67
CA ASP A 329 18.49 19.50 10.36
C ASP A 329 18.28 18.27 9.46
N ALA A 330 17.06 17.74 9.45
CA ALA A 330 16.58 16.67 8.60
C ALA A 330 15.65 17.23 7.52
N ILE A 331 15.50 16.51 6.40
CA ILE A 331 14.56 16.87 5.33
C ILE A 331 13.33 15.96 5.37
N LEU A 332 12.18 16.49 4.97
CA LEU A 332 10.92 15.75 4.85
C LEU A 332 10.56 15.53 3.38
N LEU A 333 10.35 14.25 3.00
CA LEU A 333 9.77 13.83 1.72
C LEU A 333 8.34 13.34 1.95
N VAL A 334 7.37 13.92 1.23
CA VAL A 334 5.95 13.54 1.29
C VAL A 334 5.50 12.97 -0.05
N ASP A 335 4.92 11.76 -0.03
CA ASP A 335 4.27 11.13 -1.20
C ASP A 335 2.79 11.55 -1.26
N VAL A 336 2.43 12.34 -2.28
CA VAL A 336 1.05 12.84 -2.49
C VAL A 336 0.30 12.08 -3.59
N ALA A 337 0.69 10.87 -3.91
CA ALA A 337 0.13 10.12 -5.04
C ALA A 337 -1.37 9.81 -4.89
N HIS A 338 -1.90 9.68 -3.68
CA HIS A 338 -3.29 9.31 -3.43
C HIS A 338 -4.23 10.49 -3.13
N ASP A 339 -3.71 11.63 -2.72
CA ASP A 339 -4.50 12.79 -2.30
C ASP A 339 -4.47 13.96 -3.29
N LEU A 340 -3.35 14.17 -4.00
CA LEU A 340 -3.19 15.29 -4.93
C LEU A 340 -4.22 15.20 -6.06
N GLY A 341 -4.92 16.30 -6.31
CA GLY A 341 -5.99 16.46 -7.29
C GLY A 341 -7.37 16.06 -6.75
N SER A 342 -7.46 15.07 -5.87
CA SER A 342 -8.73 14.49 -5.40
C SER A 342 -9.20 15.01 -4.05
N MET A 343 -8.33 15.62 -3.26
CA MET A 343 -8.61 16.11 -1.92
C MET A 343 -8.12 17.55 -1.72
N GLY A 344 -8.60 18.17 -0.65
CA GLY A 344 -8.18 19.50 -0.23
C GLY A 344 -8.68 20.65 -1.12
N PRO A 345 -8.49 21.90 -0.67
CA PRO A 345 -8.89 23.09 -1.42
C PRO A 345 -8.19 23.14 -2.78
N GLY A 346 -8.94 23.33 -3.86
CA GLY A 346 -8.36 23.36 -5.22
C GLY A 346 -7.63 22.09 -5.65
N GLY A 347 -7.85 20.96 -4.96
CA GLY A 347 -7.17 19.68 -5.24
C GLY A 347 -5.72 19.59 -4.77
N THR A 348 -5.33 20.39 -3.80
CA THR A 348 -3.95 20.45 -3.28
C THR A 348 -3.60 19.36 -2.27
N GLY A 349 -4.51 18.39 -2.09
CA GLY A 349 -4.30 17.25 -1.22
C GLY A 349 -4.20 17.59 0.27
N VAL A 350 -3.60 16.70 1.03
CA VAL A 350 -3.39 16.85 2.48
C VAL A 350 -2.45 18.03 2.78
N LEU A 351 -1.49 18.32 1.90
CA LEU A 351 -0.65 19.50 2.03
C LEU A 351 -1.47 20.79 2.08
N GLY A 352 -2.44 20.94 1.18
CA GLY A 352 -3.33 22.12 1.20
C GLY A 352 -4.30 22.12 2.38
N MET A 353 -4.77 20.95 2.81
CA MET A 353 -5.65 20.81 4.01
C MET A 353 -4.94 21.26 5.29
N GLN A 354 -3.60 21.09 5.37
CA GLN A 354 -2.77 21.46 6.53
C GLN A 354 -1.98 22.75 6.32
N GLU A 355 -2.27 23.52 5.25
CA GLU A 355 -1.58 24.79 4.93
C GLU A 355 -0.06 24.64 4.73
N MET A 356 0.37 23.47 4.22
CA MET A 356 1.80 23.10 4.06
C MET A 356 2.30 23.23 2.62
N LEU A 357 1.54 23.86 1.72
CA LEU A 357 1.97 24.11 0.34
C LEU A 357 3.23 24.99 0.32
N GLY A 358 4.28 24.50 -0.33
CA GLY A 358 5.57 25.17 -0.37
C GLY A 358 6.35 25.14 0.94
N GLU A 359 5.85 24.53 2.02
CA GLU A 359 6.52 24.46 3.31
C GLU A 359 7.35 23.20 3.54
N VAL A 360 6.97 22.08 2.90
CA VAL A 360 7.76 20.84 2.95
C VAL A 360 9.01 20.91 2.07
N ASP A 361 10.00 20.07 2.33
CA ASP A 361 11.27 20.12 1.61
C ASP A 361 11.17 19.46 0.23
N LEU A 362 10.52 18.28 0.16
CA LEU A 362 10.34 17.50 -1.04
C LEU A 362 8.91 16.93 -1.11
N VAL A 363 8.34 16.98 -2.30
CA VAL A 363 7.08 16.32 -2.62
C VAL A 363 7.30 15.38 -3.78
N MET A 364 6.85 14.13 -3.66
CA MET A 364 6.75 13.22 -4.81
C MET A 364 5.30 12.81 -5.04
N GLY A 365 4.96 12.44 -6.28
CA GLY A 365 3.63 11.96 -6.61
C GLY A 365 3.59 11.12 -7.87
N ALA A 366 2.46 10.46 -8.10
CA ALA A 366 2.21 9.63 -9.26
C ALA A 366 0.96 10.08 -10.01
N PHE A 367 0.99 9.98 -11.34
CA PHE A 367 -0.14 10.39 -12.20
C PHE A 367 -1.12 9.25 -12.49
N SER A 368 -0.82 8.03 -12.01
CA SER A 368 -1.58 6.81 -12.31
C SER A 368 -2.92 6.70 -11.57
N LYS A 369 -3.30 7.73 -10.83
CA LYS A 369 -4.54 7.78 -10.05
C LYS A 369 -5.41 8.95 -10.54
N THR A 370 -5.51 10.02 -9.79
CA THR A 370 -6.34 11.20 -10.13
C THR A 370 -6.08 11.74 -11.54
N PHE A 371 -4.83 11.72 -12.02
CA PHE A 371 -4.45 12.36 -13.29
C PHE A 371 -4.56 11.44 -14.52
N ALA A 372 -5.15 10.25 -14.38
CA ALA A 372 -5.53 9.32 -15.47
C ALA A 372 -4.41 8.99 -16.47
N SER A 373 -3.14 8.94 -16.04
CA SER A 373 -1.98 8.70 -16.90
C SER A 373 -0.93 7.86 -16.20
N ASN A 374 0.09 7.41 -16.93
CA ASN A 374 1.35 7.02 -16.30
C ASN A 374 2.17 8.25 -15.96
N GLY A 375 3.30 8.04 -15.27
CA GLY A 375 4.22 9.08 -14.88
C GLY A 375 4.22 9.37 -13.40
N GLY A 376 5.16 10.19 -12.99
CA GLY A 376 5.30 10.71 -11.65
C GLY A 376 6.14 11.97 -11.65
N PHE A 377 6.30 12.59 -10.51
CA PHE A 377 7.09 13.79 -10.36
C PHE A 377 7.73 13.88 -8.98
N VAL A 378 8.75 14.73 -8.90
CA VAL A 378 9.32 15.23 -7.66
C VAL A 378 9.40 16.73 -7.75
N ALA A 379 9.04 17.42 -6.69
CA ALA A 379 9.11 18.86 -6.55
C ALA A 379 9.99 19.27 -5.35
N ALA A 380 10.77 20.34 -5.52
CA ALA A 380 11.66 20.91 -4.51
C ALA A 380 11.66 22.43 -4.56
N LYS A 381 12.10 23.08 -3.46
CA LYS A 381 12.32 24.54 -3.41
C LYS A 381 13.55 24.99 -4.20
N SER A 382 14.57 24.14 -4.28
CA SER A 382 15.86 24.50 -4.83
C SER A 382 16.06 24.00 -6.26
N PRO A 383 16.49 24.88 -7.20
CA PRO A 383 16.89 24.46 -8.54
C PRO A 383 18.08 23.49 -8.52
N ALA A 384 18.96 23.61 -7.51
CA ALA A 384 20.10 22.70 -7.36
C ALA A 384 19.63 21.26 -7.07
N VAL A 385 18.61 21.07 -6.24
CA VAL A 385 18.01 19.76 -5.97
C VAL A 385 17.39 19.18 -7.25
N LYS A 386 16.63 19.97 -8.01
CA LYS A 386 16.09 19.55 -9.32
C LYS A 386 17.20 19.05 -10.24
N GLN A 387 18.27 19.84 -10.41
CA GLN A 387 19.38 19.45 -11.31
C GLN A 387 20.12 18.21 -10.80
N TYR A 388 20.29 18.09 -9.49
CA TYR A 388 20.94 16.94 -8.88
C TYR A 388 20.15 15.66 -9.10
N ILE A 389 18.84 15.68 -8.84
CA ILE A 389 17.94 14.55 -9.09
C ILE A 389 17.94 14.17 -10.58
N LYS A 390 17.84 15.14 -11.49
CA LYS A 390 17.88 14.88 -12.94
C LYS A 390 19.16 14.15 -13.38
N MET A 391 20.28 14.46 -12.76
CA MET A 391 21.58 13.86 -13.11
C MET A 391 21.83 12.53 -12.39
N PHE A 392 21.48 12.39 -11.12
CA PHE A 392 21.92 11.29 -10.27
C PHE A 392 20.85 10.27 -9.93
N ALA A 393 19.55 10.56 -10.17
CA ALA A 393 18.52 9.55 -10.10
C ALA A 393 18.60 8.63 -11.33
N GLY A 394 19.13 7.42 -11.15
CA GLY A 394 19.32 6.46 -12.25
C GLY A 394 18.01 6.14 -12.99
N SER A 395 16.89 6.10 -12.29
CA SER A 395 15.55 5.88 -12.85
C SER A 395 15.03 7.05 -13.70
N HIS A 396 15.65 8.24 -13.60
CA HIS A 396 15.41 9.39 -14.45
C HIS A 396 16.38 9.42 -15.64
N PHE A 397 17.68 9.40 -15.36
CA PHE A 397 18.71 9.58 -16.38
C PHE A 397 18.72 8.46 -17.43
N PHE A 398 18.61 7.20 -16.98
CA PHE A 398 18.68 6.02 -17.84
C PHE A 398 17.31 5.47 -18.25
N SER A 399 16.25 6.28 -18.12
CA SER A 399 14.90 5.96 -18.57
C SER A 399 14.48 6.90 -19.70
N ASN A 400 13.47 6.50 -20.48
CA ASN A 400 12.86 7.41 -21.43
C ASN A 400 11.92 8.40 -20.72
N ALA A 401 11.73 9.58 -21.31
CA ALA A 401 10.79 10.57 -20.82
C ALA A 401 9.35 10.06 -20.88
N LEU A 402 8.49 10.65 -20.07
CA LEU A 402 7.04 10.48 -20.17
C LEU A 402 6.58 10.86 -21.59
N SER A 403 5.77 10.01 -22.23
CA SER A 403 5.37 10.24 -23.63
C SER A 403 4.60 11.55 -23.79
N PRO A 404 4.70 12.23 -24.93
CA PRO A 404 4.00 13.50 -25.17
C PRO A 404 2.48 13.39 -24.94
N MET A 405 1.88 12.28 -25.34
CA MET A 405 0.47 12.00 -25.15
C MET A 405 0.10 11.94 -23.66
N GLN A 406 0.87 11.17 -22.87
CA GLN A 406 0.66 11.04 -21.43
C GLN A 406 0.92 12.35 -20.69
N THR A 407 1.94 13.11 -21.10
CA THR A 407 2.24 14.43 -20.56
C THR A 407 1.06 15.40 -20.77
N ALA A 408 0.45 15.41 -21.96
CA ALA A 408 -0.70 16.24 -22.28
C ALA A 408 -1.96 15.85 -21.48
N VAL A 409 -2.16 14.55 -21.24
CA VAL A 409 -3.23 14.05 -20.35
C VAL A 409 -3.08 14.63 -18.95
N VAL A 410 -1.90 14.51 -18.36
CA VAL A 410 -1.63 15.01 -17.00
C VAL A 410 -1.75 16.53 -16.93
N LEU A 411 -1.18 17.23 -17.90
CA LEU A 411 -1.27 18.71 -17.97
C LEU A 411 -2.73 19.17 -18.00
N LYS A 412 -3.55 18.56 -18.87
CA LYS A 412 -4.97 18.91 -18.95
C LYS A 412 -5.73 18.55 -17.68
N ALA A 413 -5.48 17.39 -17.11
CA ALA A 413 -6.07 16.97 -15.83
C ALA A 413 -5.71 17.94 -14.69
N ALA A 414 -4.43 18.32 -14.56
CA ALA A 414 -3.96 19.27 -13.56
C ALA A 414 -4.58 20.68 -13.74
N GLN A 415 -4.78 21.11 -14.97
CA GLN A 415 -5.51 22.35 -15.26
C GLN A 415 -6.97 22.27 -14.80
N ILE A 416 -7.69 21.18 -15.11
CA ILE A 416 -9.10 20.98 -14.70
C ILE A 416 -9.25 20.92 -13.19
N VAL A 417 -8.36 20.22 -12.49
CA VAL A 417 -8.35 20.09 -11.02
C VAL A 417 -8.47 21.45 -10.32
N ARG A 418 -7.90 22.50 -10.89
CA ARG A 418 -7.83 23.86 -10.32
C ARG A 418 -9.03 24.75 -10.68
N THR A 419 -10.01 24.23 -11.40
CA THR A 419 -11.20 24.98 -11.85
C THR A 419 -12.44 24.64 -11.03
N ASP A 420 -13.52 25.39 -11.25
CA ASP A 420 -14.86 25.08 -10.69
C ASP A 420 -15.35 23.68 -11.09
N GLU A 421 -14.96 23.19 -12.28
CA GLU A 421 -15.26 21.82 -12.71
C GLU A 421 -14.54 20.80 -11.81
N GLY A 422 -13.25 21.03 -11.53
CA GLY A 422 -12.49 20.18 -10.59
C GLY A 422 -13.11 20.16 -9.19
N GLU A 423 -13.60 21.30 -8.71
CA GLU A 423 -14.31 21.39 -7.43
C GLU A 423 -15.63 20.62 -7.47
N ALA A 424 -16.41 20.73 -8.54
CA ALA A 424 -17.64 19.97 -8.72
C ALA A 424 -17.39 18.45 -8.77
N LEU A 425 -16.27 18.02 -9.39
CA LEU A 425 -15.86 16.62 -9.43
C LEU A 425 -15.49 16.10 -8.03
N ARG A 426 -14.72 16.86 -7.25
CA ARG A 426 -14.43 16.53 -5.85
C ARG A 426 -15.71 16.48 -5.02
N GLY A 427 -16.63 17.41 -5.22
CA GLY A 427 -17.93 17.39 -4.54
C GLY A 427 -18.71 16.10 -4.82
N ARG A 428 -18.77 15.63 -6.07
CA ARG A 428 -19.39 14.34 -6.42
C ARG A 428 -18.65 13.16 -5.81
N LEU A 429 -17.33 13.15 -5.87
CA LEU A 429 -16.49 12.13 -5.27
C LEU A 429 -16.81 11.97 -3.77
N PHE A 430 -16.79 13.08 -3.01
CA PHE A 430 -17.04 13.05 -1.57
C PHE A 430 -18.49 12.70 -1.23
N ALA A 431 -19.47 13.08 -2.06
CA ALA A 431 -20.85 12.64 -1.90
C ALA A 431 -20.99 11.11 -1.99
N ALA A 432 -20.30 10.48 -2.93
CA ALA A 432 -20.26 9.02 -3.07
C ALA A 432 -19.48 8.36 -1.91
N ILE A 433 -18.35 8.94 -1.46
CA ILE A 433 -17.57 8.46 -0.32
C ILE A 433 -18.43 8.44 0.95
N HIS A 434 -19.11 9.54 1.27
CA HIS A 434 -19.97 9.61 2.47
C HIS A 434 -21.12 8.63 2.37
N ALA A 435 -21.81 8.55 1.22
CA ALA A 435 -22.89 7.59 1.02
C ALA A 435 -22.45 6.14 1.22
N LEU A 436 -21.24 5.77 0.75
CA LEU A 436 -20.66 4.45 0.95
C LEU A 436 -20.35 4.18 2.43
N ARG A 437 -19.61 5.08 3.07
CA ARG A 437 -19.19 4.94 4.49
C ARG A 437 -20.38 4.89 5.44
N ASP A 438 -21.35 5.77 5.25
CA ASP A 438 -22.57 5.84 6.09
C ASP A 438 -23.37 4.54 5.98
N GLU A 439 -23.61 4.02 4.78
CA GLU A 439 -24.36 2.78 4.56
C GLU A 439 -23.60 1.55 5.11
N LEU A 440 -22.28 1.48 4.93
CA LEU A 440 -21.44 0.41 5.52
C LEU A 440 -21.50 0.44 7.04
N THR A 441 -21.33 1.61 7.64
CA THR A 441 -21.38 1.81 9.10
C THR A 441 -22.77 1.49 9.68
N ALA A 442 -23.84 1.92 9.00
CA ALA A 442 -25.22 1.60 9.40
C ALA A 442 -25.51 0.07 9.39
N ARG A 443 -24.72 -0.70 8.66
CA ARG A 443 -24.76 -2.18 8.61
C ARG A 443 -23.81 -2.86 9.60
N GLY A 444 -23.10 -2.09 10.42
CA GLY A 444 -22.16 -2.61 11.39
C GLY A 444 -20.81 -3.02 10.80
N LEU A 445 -20.49 -2.58 9.56
CA LEU A 445 -19.18 -2.81 8.95
C LEU A 445 -18.21 -1.71 9.35
N THR A 446 -16.98 -2.10 9.67
CA THR A 446 -15.93 -1.15 10.09
C THR A 446 -15.25 -0.53 8.87
N CYS A 447 -15.44 0.78 8.70
CA CYS A 447 -14.67 1.58 7.75
C CYS A 447 -13.45 2.16 8.46
N MET A 448 -12.24 1.83 7.98
CA MET A 448 -11.00 2.36 8.54
C MET A 448 -10.69 3.75 7.96
N GLY A 449 -9.70 4.41 8.54
CA GLY A 449 -9.19 5.69 8.08
C GLY A 449 -10.22 6.81 8.05
N SER A 450 -9.86 7.89 7.41
CA SER A 450 -10.68 9.10 7.25
C SER A 450 -11.42 9.11 5.90
N PRO A 451 -12.48 9.92 5.74
CA PRO A 451 -13.13 10.10 4.44
C PRO A 451 -12.14 10.56 3.38
N SER A 452 -11.86 9.70 2.41
CA SER A 452 -10.91 9.91 1.32
C SER A 452 -11.33 9.07 0.10
N PRO A 453 -10.70 9.22 -1.07
CA PRO A 453 -10.99 8.39 -2.24
C PRO A 453 -10.83 6.89 -2.02
N ILE A 454 -10.18 6.49 -0.93
CA ILE A 454 -10.01 5.10 -0.51
C ILE A 454 -10.89 4.84 0.70
N VAL A 455 -11.76 3.84 0.63
CA VAL A 455 -12.61 3.40 1.75
C VAL A 455 -12.23 1.96 2.09
N PRO A 456 -11.35 1.75 3.09
CA PRO A 456 -11.01 0.41 3.55
C PRO A 456 -12.13 -0.14 4.43
N VAL A 457 -12.58 -1.35 4.13
CA VAL A 457 -13.63 -2.05 4.89
C VAL A 457 -13.03 -3.30 5.50
N LEU A 458 -12.90 -3.35 6.81
CA LEU A 458 -12.35 -4.49 7.53
C LEU A 458 -13.27 -5.71 7.41
N ILE A 459 -12.71 -6.83 6.99
CA ILE A 459 -13.41 -8.11 6.86
C ILE A 459 -12.90 -9.11 7.90
N GLY A 460 -11.60 -9.09 8.17
CA GLY A 460 -10.96 -9.97 9.14
C GLY A 460 -10.20 -11.12 8.48
N ASN A 461 -10.58 -12.36 8.79
CA ASN A 461 -9.90 -13.56 8.33
C ASN A 461 -9.81 -13.68 6.79
N GLU A 462 -8.67 -14.17 6.29
CA GLU A 462 -8.37 -14.28 4.85
C GLU A 462 -9.31 -15.23 4.11
N LYS A 463 -9.67 -16.38 4.70
CA LYS A 463 -10.64 -17.33 4.10
C LYS A 463 -11.99 -16.65 3.88
N LEU A 464 -12.44 -15.90 4.91
CA LEU A 464 -13.67 -15.11 4.83
C LEU A 464 -13.58 -14.07 3.73
N ALA A 465 -12.51 -13.27 3.72
CA ALA A 465 -12.32 -12.19 2.74
C ALA A 465 -12.26 -12.72 1.30
N ARG A 466 -11.57 -13.84 1.06
CA ARG A 466 -11.49 -14.51 -0.25
C ARG A 466 -12.85 -15.02 -0.71
N THR A 467 -13.62 -15.62 0.18
CA THR A 467 -14.97 -16.10 -0.10
C THR A 467 -15.93 -14.94 -0.41
N VAL A 468 -15.87 -13.86 0.38
CA VAL A 468 -16.64 -12.63 0.12
C VAL A 468 -16.26 -12.05 -1.25
N ASN A 469 -14.97 -11.97 -1.58
CA ASN A 469 -14.51 -11.41 -2.85
C ASN A 469 -15.05 -12.17 -4.08
N ARG A 470 -15.11 -13.52 -4.00
CA ARG A 470 -15.76 -14.36 -5.01
C ARG A 470 -17.24 -13.97 -5.19
N LEU A 471 -17.97 -13.87 -4.07
CA LEU A 471 -19.40 -13.51 -4.11
C LEU A 471 -19.63 -12.09 -4.63
N LEU A 472 -18.75 -11.14 -4.33
CA LEU A 472 -18.84 -9.77 -4.84
C LEU A 472 -18.71 -9.71 -6.36
N PHE A 473 -17.78 -10.48 -6.93
CA PHE A 473 -17.60 -10.56 -8.38
C PHE A 473 -18.90 -11.03 -9.06
N ASP A 474 -19.53 -12.09 -8.53
CA ASP A 474 -20.78 -12.62 -9.07
C ASP A 474 -21.98 -11.67 -8.87
N ARG A 475 -21.94 -10.80 -7.86
CA ARG A 475 -23.02 -9.85 -7.53
C ARG A 475 -22.83 -8.47 -8.11
N GLY A 476 -21.85 -8.29 -8.99
CA GLY A 476 -21.61 -7.03 -9.68
C GLY A 476 -21.00 -5.92 -8.81
N VAL A 477 -20.13 -6.29 -7.86
CA VAL A 477 -19.24 -5.35 -7.15
C VAL A 477 -17.80 -5.76 -7.42
N LEU A 478 -17.08 -4.89 -8.12
CA LEU A 478 -15.67 -5.10 -8.46
C LEU A 478 -14.81 -4.44 -7.41
N ALA A 479 -14.38 -5.22 -6.40
CA ALA A 479 -13.58 -4.75 -5.28
C ALA A 479 -12.19 -5.42 -5.29
N PHE A 480 -11.20 -4.72 -4.73
CA PHE A 480 -9.86 -5.25 -4.49
C PHE A 480 -9.70 -5.59 -3.01
N MET A 481 -9.42 -6.84 -2.74
CA MET A 481 -9.11 -7.33 -1.41
C MET A 481 -7.61 -7.18 -1.13
N VAL A 482 -7.28 -6.63 0.02
CA VAL A 482 -5.92 -6.57 0.56
C VAL A 482 -5.83 -7.55 1.71
N GLU A 483 -4.86 -8.45 1.63
CA GLU A 483 -4.60 -9.50 2.60
C GLU A 483 -3.13 -9.55 2.98
N PHE A 484 -2.75 -10.40 3.92
CA PHE A 484 -1.36 -10.61 4.29
C PHE A 484 -0.49 -10.89 3.04
N PRO A 485 0.70 -10.32 2.94
CA PRO A 485 1.45 -9.57 3.97
C PRO A 485 1.27 -8.04 3.93
N VAL A 486 0.39 -7.51 3.09
CA VAL A 486 0.13 -6.06 3.01
C VAL A 486 -0.68 -5.56 4.21
N THR A 487 -1.50 -6.43 4.77
CA THR A 487 -2.24 -6.19 6.01
C THR A 487 -1.91 -7.29 7.02
N PRO A 488 -2.13 -7.05 8.32
CA PRO A 488 -2.01 -8.09 9.36
C PRO A 488 -2.81 -9.36 9.03
N THR A 489 -2.29 -10.53 9.44
CA THR A 489 -3.07 -11.76 9.44
C THR A 489 -4.35 -11.55 10.24
N GLY A 490 -5.49 -11.98 9.69
CA GLY A 490 -6.78 -11.77 10.31
C GLY A 490 -7.33 -10.34 10.18
N ALA A 491 -6.66 -9.46 9.44
CA ALA A 491 -7.08 -8.07 9.21
C ALA A 491 -7.27 -7.73 7.72
N SER A 492 -7.62 -8.75 6.93
CA SER A 492 -7.94 -8.57 5.51
C SER A 492 -9.07 -7.58 5.34
N ARG A 493 -8.98 -6.75 4.31
CA ARG A 493 -9.94 -5.68 4.03
C ARG A 493 -10.19 -5.50 2.55
N PHE A 494 -11.36 -5.00 2.21
CA PHE A 494 -11.58 -4.46 0.87
C PHE A 494 -11.10 -3.01 0.81
N ARG A 495 -10.28 -2.72 -0.16
CA ARG A 495 -9.82 -1.37 -0.48
C ARG A 495 -10.70 -0.83 -1.60
N LEU A 496 -11.81 -0.19 -1.21
CA LEU A 496 -12.78 0.35 -2.16
C LEU A 496 -12.32 1.72 -2.65
N GLN A 497 -12.06 1.84 -3.95
CA GLN A 497 -11.60 3.07 -4.58
C GLN A 497 -12.79 3.79 -5.21
N VAL A 498 -13.21 4.90 -4.58
CA VAL A 498 -14.37 5.67 -5.01
C VAL A 498 -13.96 6.65 -6.12
N GLN A 499 -14.85 6.86 -7.08
CA GLN A 499 -14.66 7.73 -8.23
C GLN A 499 -15.78 8.77 -8.29
N ALA A 500 -15.52 9.94 -8.90
CA ALA A 500 -16.51 10.98 -9.11
C ALA A 500 -17.69 10.55 -10.03
N ALA A 501 -17.50 9.46 -10.78
CA ALA A 501 -18.56 8.84 -11.59
C ALA A 501 -19.48 7.91 -10.79
N HIS A 502 -19.18 7.62 -9.52
CA HIS A 502 -20.09 6.85 -8.68
C HIS A 502 -21.26 7.73 -8.23
N GLU A 503 -22.47 7.28 -8.52
CA GLU A 503 -23.66 7.88 -7.93
C GLU A 503 -23.79 7.45 -6.45
N PRO A 504 -24.26 8.33 -5.55
CA PRO A 504 -24.43 7.98 -4.13
C PRO A 504 -25.29 6.72 -3.89
N GLU A 505 -26.31 6.48 -4.74
CA GLU A 505 -27.14 5.28 -4.61
C GLU A 505 -26.41 4.01 -5.05
N GLN A 506 -25.53 4.08 -6.07
CA GLN A 506 -24.66 2.97 -6.44
C GLN A 506 -23.70 2.60 -5.28
N ALA A 507 -23.17 3.61 -4.60
CA ALA A 507 -22.32 3.42 -3.42
C ALA A 507 -23.07 2.72 -2.28
N ARG A 508 -24.31 3.13 -1.97
CA ARG A 508 -25.17 2.45 -0.99
C ARG A 508 -25.53 1.02 -1.44
N GLN A 509 -25.82 0.83 -2.72
CA GLN A 509 -26.11 -0.51 -3.26
C GLN A 509 -24.90 -1.45 -3.06
N ALA A 510 -23.69 -0.98 -3.35
CA ALA A 510 -22.47 -1.75 -3.12
C ALA A 510 -22.32 -2.17 -1.65
N ALA A 511 -22.56 -1.25 -0.71
CA ALA A 511 -22.51 -1.54 0.72
C ALA A 511 -23.52 -2.65 1.13
N ARG A 512 -24.73 -2.61 0.59
CA ARG A 512 -25.74 -3.67 0.79
C ARG A 512 -25.29 -5.02 0.25
N ILE A 513 -24.66 -5.02 -0.93
CA ILE A 513 -24.13 -6.24 -1.56
C ILE A 513 -22.97 -6.81 -0.72
N ILE A 514 -22.06 -5.95 -0.24
CA ILE A 514 -20.93 -6.36 0.62
C ILE A 514 -21.44 -7.01 1.91
N ASP A 515 -22.40 -6.40 2.60
CA ASP A 515 -23.02 -6.95 3.80
C ASP A 515 -23.71 -8.30 3.55
N GLY A 516 -24.48 -8.41 2.46
CA GLY A 516 -25.09 -9.68 2.06
C GLY A 516 -24.07 -10.77 1.75
N ALA A 517 -23.02 -10.43 1.00
CA ALA A 517 -21.95 -11.36 0.66
C ALA A 517 -21.19 -11.83 1.92
N LEU A 518 -20.97 -10.94 2.89
CA LEU A 518 -20.32 -11.27 4.16
C LEU A 518 -21.14 -12.26 5.00
N ARG A 519 -22.47 -12.07 5.08
CA ARG A 519 -23.35 -13.01 5.78
C ARG A 519 -23.34 -14.39 5.13
N ASP A 520 -23.51 -14.45 3.81
CA ASP A 520 -23.53 -15.72 3.08
C ASP A 520 -22.19 -16.44 3.13
N ALA A 521 -21.07 -15.70 3.09
CA ALA A 521 -19.74 -16.27 3.23
C ALA A 521 -19.51 -16.87 4.64
N ARG A 522 -19.97 -16.19 5.70
CA ARG A 522 -19.91 -16.74 7.06
C ARG A 522 -20.73 -17.99 7.22
N GLU A 523 -21.95 -18.02 6.70
CA GLU A 523 -22.81 -19.21 6.71
C GLU A 523 -22.14 -20.38 5.97
N TYR A 524 -21.62 -20.13 4.77
CA TYR A 524 -20.91 -21.13 3.98
C TYR A 524 -19.69 -21.70 4.73
N LEU A 525 -18.80 -20.83 5.23
CA LEU A 525 -17.59 -21.27 5.91
C LEU A 525 -17.88 -21.96 7.25
N SER A 526 -18.86 -21.49 8.01
CA SER A 526 -19.30 -22.16 9.24
C SER A 526 -19.86 -23.56 8.96
N SER A 527 -20.57 -23.74 7.85
CA SER A 527 -21.03 -25.06 7.42
C SER A 527 -19.90 -25.97 6.94
N ALA A 528 -18.90 -25.42 6.23
CA ALA A 528 -17.80 -26.19 5.65
C ALA A 528 -16.68 -26.50 6.65
N PHE A 529 -16.32 -25.55 7.54
CA PHE A 529 -15.12 -25.62 8.39
C PHE A 529 -15.42 -25.61 9.91
N GLY A 530 -16.69 -25.47 10.32
CA GLY A 530 -17.11 -25.37 11.73
C GLY A 530 -17.26 -23.93 12.23
N ASN A 531 -17.67 -23.74 13.49
CA ASN A 531 -18.17 -22.47 14.07
C ASN A 531 -17.12 -21.39 14.35
N SER A 532 -16.07 -21.25 13.58
CA SER A 532 -14.97 -20.30 13.84
C SER A 532 -14.90 -19.08 12.89
N PHE A 533 -16.02 -18.67 12.25
CA PHE A 533 -16.04 -17.55 11.29
C PHE A 533 -17.03 -16.44 11.65
#